data_89436c56dc8787b4963bfb418997fe89
#
_entry.id   89436c56dc8787b4963bfb418997fe89
#
_cell.length_a   1.000
_cell.length_b   1.000
_cell.length_c   1.000
_cell.angle_alpha   90.00
_cell.angle_beta   90.00
_cell.angle_gamma   90.00
#
_symmetry.space_group_name_H-M   'P 1'
#
loop_
_entity.id
_entity.type
_entity.pdbx_description
1 polymer ?
#
loop_
_entity_poly.entity_id
_entity_poly.type
_entity_poly.pdbx_seq_one_letter_code
_entity_poly.pdbx_strand_id
1 'polypeptide(L)'
;MWLGEPAKRPRFPADGEVRFTLAPGGAFGAGPLSNRLLLEGVHVELAPELNTGKYIRIEPQYMDPISIGSQAGDASMRTEGNVVTVKRSFRTQTDLLNLIESIHFGLPVVLALKYRDAPVVANVTGTITDVDFVWAYTNYPANTSITTKELQEQDFLESWERLELILPAQNVRLFAALHYFHVSCRLAIVGFTPWEFMSEVLLNLAKVLEVLFPGPEGQSIDSARVGLKQLGYDSAYVEKWYIPALALRNQLDVGHVSLVTLSQKQLRPVHDYTTQAEEHFRNLLVQVINAIAAGKLTLPPYQHQPGSAEKTIRRLSQHFPSPG
;
A
#
# COMPACT_ATOMS: atom_id res chain seq x y z
N MET A 1 -13.43 15.06 12.42
CA MET A 1 -12.57 16.20 12.08
C MET A 1 -12.37 17.14 13.26
N TRP A 2 -13.40 17.78 13.81
CA TRP A 2 -13.27 18.69 14.94
C TRP A 2 -13.22 17.94 16.26
N LEU A 3 -12.28 18.32 17.12
CA LEU A 3 -12.19 17.78 18.48
C LEU A 3 -13.02 18.65 19.41
N GLY A 4 -14.02 18.08 20.05
CA GLY A 4 -14.88 18.76 21.01
C GLY A 4 -16.37 18.73 20.67
N GLU A 5 -17.15 19.46 21.45
CA GLU A 5 -18.60 19.49 21.31
C GLU A 5 -19.04 20.21 20.02
N PRO A 6 -20.12 19.77 19.36
CA PRO A 6 -20.64 20.40 18.15
C PRO A 6 -20.93 21.90 18.29
N ALA A 7 -21.24 22.37 19.49
CA ALA A 7 -21.49 23.79 19.78
C ALA A 7 -20.23 24.68 19.70
N LYS A 8 -19.03 24.07 19.72
CA LYS A 8 -17.75 24.77 19.66
C LYS A 8 -17.11 24.75 18.26
N ARG A 9 -17.86 24.40 17.22
CA ARG A 9 -17.33 24.44 15.85
C ARG A 9 -16.94 25.87 15.47
N PRO A 10 -15.76 26.06 14.82
CA PRO A 10 -15.34 27.39 14.42
C PRO A 10 -16.29 28.01 13.41
N ARG A 11 -16.49 29.32 13.52
CA ARG A 11 -17.22 30.10 12.53
C ARG A 11 -16.21 30.73 11.58
N PHE A 12 -16.50 30.68 10.30
CA PHE A 12 -15.67 31.29 9.25
C PHE A 12 -16.24 32.66 8.85
N PRO A 13 -15.42 33.66 8.41
CA PRO A 13 -13.94 33.56 8.30
C PRO A 13 -13.23 33.48 9.67
N ALA A 14 -12.09 32.79 9.70
CA ALA A 14 -11.34 32.56 10.94
C ALA A 14 -9.84 32.38 10.67
N ASP A 15 -9.02 32.88 11.58
CA ASP A 15 -7.59 32.60 11.57
C ASP A 15 -7.34 31.19 12.10
N GLY A 16 -6.31 30.56 11.55
CA GLY A 16 -5.97 29.21 11.96
C GLY A 16 -4.54 28.81 11.67
N GLU A 17 -4.16 27.75 12.35
CA GLU A 17 -2.88 27.09 12.22
C GLU A 17 -3.12 25.63 11.86
N VAL A 18 -2.46 25.15 10.81
CA VAL A 18 -2.51 23.75 10.36
C VAL A 18 -1.09 23.19 10.39
N ARG A 19 -0.92 22.02 11.01
CA ARG A 19 0.35 21.33 11.17
C ARG A 19 0.32 20.01 10.42
N PHE A 20 1.31 19.80 9.56
CA PHE A 20 1.50 18.60 8.76
C PHE A 20 2.77 17.89 9.26
N THR A 21 2.62 16.67 9.76
CA THR A 21 3.76 15.85 10.20
C THR A 21 4.22 14.96 9.06
N LEU A 22 5.48 15.10 8.65
CA LEU A 22 6.09 14.30 7.58
C LEU A 22 6.71 13.01 8.15
N ALA A 23 6.63 11.92 7.38
CA ALA A 23 7.27 10.65 7.69
C ALA A 23 7.88 10.04 6.41
N PRO A 24 9.07 9.39 6.51
CA PRO A 24 9.93 9.30 7.70
C PRO A 24 10.54 10.64 8.08
N GLY A 25 10.71 10.86 9.39
CA GLY A 25 11.19 12.14 9.94
C GLY A 25 12.71 12.33 9.87
N GLY A 26 13.48 11.28 9.62
CA GLY A 26 14.94 11.31 9.72
C GLY A 26 15.62 12.35 8.83
N ALA A 27 15.17 12.52 7.60
CA ALA A 27 15.68 13.52 6.67
C ALA A 27 15.39 14.98 7.08
N PHE A 28 14.58 15.19 8.12
CA PHE A 28 14.22 16.49 8.66
C PHE A 28 14.80 16.71 10.08
N GLY A 29 15.59 15.76 10.58
CA GLY A 29 16.16 15.80 11.93
C GLY A 29 15.19 15.36 13.03
N ALA A 30 14.10 14.68 12.70
CA ALA A 30 13.11 14.17 13.65
C ALA A 30 13.16 12.64 13.75
N GLY A 31 14.34 12.09 13.96
CA GLY A 31 14.59 10.66 14.07
C GLY A 31 15.89 10.23 13.40
N PRO A 32 16.19 8.94 13.41
CA PRO A 32 17.37 8.44 12.71
C PRO A 32 17.19 8.61 11.20
N LEU A 33 18.25 8.92 10.50
CA LEU A 33 18.31 8.84 9.05
C LEU A 33 18.00 7.39 8.66
N SER A 34 17.12 7.20 7.68
CA SER A 34 16.72 5.86 7.25
C SER A 34 17.93 5.05 6.76
N ASN A 35 17.77 3.73 6.68
CA ASN A 35 18.69 2.61 6.41
C ASN A 35 19.78 2.77 5.32
N ARG A 36 20.21 3.97 4.98
CA ARG A 36 21.20 4.26 3.93
C ARG A 36 22.61 4.49 4.43
N LEU A 37 22.84 4.26 5.71
CA LEU A 37 24.17 4.31 6.26
C LEU A 37 24.93 3.04 5.87
N LEU A 38 25.62 3.13 4.76
CA LEU A 38 26.78 2.30 4.51
C LEU A 38 27.89 2.83 5.44
N LEU A 39 28.17 2.09 6.49
CA LEU A 39 29.37 2.36 7.28
C LEU A 39 30.58 2.01 6.40
N GLU A 40 31.47 2.96 6.16
CA GLU A 40 32.72 2.70 5.44
C GLU A 40 33.47 1.55 6.12
N GLY A 41 33.91 0.59 5.33
CA GLY A 41 34.70 -0.55 5.77
C GLY A 41 33.91 -1.75 6.29
N VAL A 42 32.59 -1.74 6.24
CA VAL A 42 31.77 -2.91 6.59
C VAL A 42 31.27 -3.58 5.33
N HIS A 43 31.84 -4.74 5.00
CA HIS A 43 31.31 -5.62 3.95
C HIS A 43 30.31 -6.59 4.56
N VAL A 44 29.06 -6.52 4.09
CA VAL A 44 28.13 -7.63 4.25
C VAL A 44 28.36 -8.54 3.07
N GLU A 45 29.08 -9.56 3.27
CA GLU A 45 28.95 -10.73 2.44
C GLU A 45 27.68 -11.44 2.90
N LEU A 46 26.60 -11.25 2.20
CA LEU A 46 25.52 -12.21 2.14
C LEU A 46 26.06 -13.39 1.35
N ALA A 47 27.05 -14.09 1.96
CA ALA A 47 27.52 -15.31 1.39
C ALA A 47 26.37 -16.31 1.43
N PRO A 48 26.18 -17.14 0.39
CA PRO A 48 25.33 -18.32 0.48
C PRO A 48 25.82 -19.28 1.58
N GLU A 49 26.98 -19.04 2.14
CA GLU A 49 27.57 -19.77 3.24
C GLU A 49 27.23 -19.10 4.56
N LEU A 50 26.17 -19.55 5.18
CA LEU A 50 25.67 -19.13 6.50
C LEU A 50 26.74 -19.21 7.63
N ASN A 51 27.95 -19.70 7.38
CA ASN A 51 28.96 -20.00 8.39
C ASN A 51 30.00 -18.89 8.60
N THR A 52 30.00 -17.82 7.80
CA THR A 52 31.00 -16.75 7.93
C THR A 52 30.41 -15.47 8.52
N GLY A 53 29.57 -15.59 9.52
CA GLY A 53 28.86 -14.46 10.14
C GLY A 53 29.70 -13.21 10.38
N LYS A 54 29.75 -12.31 9.41
CA LYS A 54 30.14 -10.92 9.63
C LYS A 54 28.91 -10.14 10.00
N TYR A 55 28.89 -9.60 11.19
CA TYR A 55 27.79 -8.75 11.66
C TYR A 55 28.02 -7.32 11.19
N ILE A 56 27.00 -6.69 10.61
CA ILE A 56 26.97 -5.24 10.45
C ILE A 56 26.34 -4.67 11.70
N ARG A 57 27.06 -3.82 12.36
CA ARG A 57 26.50 -2.89 13.32
C ARG A 57 26.11 -1.61 12.57
N ILE A 58 24.82 -1.41 12.33
CA ILE A 58 24.30 -0.16 11.79
C ILE A 58 24.08 0.76 12.98
N GLU A 59 24.85 1.84 13.04
CA GLU A 59 24.60 2.92 13.99
C GLU A 59 23.78 3.98 13.29
N PRO A 60 22.57 4.29 13.79
CA PRO A 60 21.75 5.32 13.19
C PRO A 60 22.46 6.68 13.35
N GLN A 61 22.60 7.42 12.26
CA GLN A 61 23.05 8.81 12.31
C GLN A 61 21.83 9.72 12.50
N TYR A 62 22.04 10.79 13.22
CA TYR A 62 21.06 11.83 13.45
C TYR A 62 21.60 13.13 12.86
N MET A 63 20.71 13.97 12.40
CA MET A 63 21.00 15.35 12.01
C MET A 63 20.21 16.31 12.87
N ASP A 64 20.66 17.54 12.97
CA ASP A 64 19.90 18.58 13.66
C ASP A 64 18.57 18.86 12.93
N PRO A 65 17.49 19.16 13.67
CA PRO A 65 16.22 19.54 13.08
C PRO A 65 16.36 20.71 12.13
N ILE A 66 15.79 20.58 10.93
CA ILE A 66 15.71 21.71 10.02
C ILE A 66 14.77 22.77 10.57
N SER A 67 15.07 24.05 10.30
CA SER A 67 14.21 25.18 10.65
C SER A 67 14.16 26.15 9.49
N ILE A 68 12.99 26.27 8.85
CA ILE A 68 12.78 27.09 7.67
C ILE A 68 11.48 27.86 7.85
N GLY A 69 11.46 29.13 7.46
CA GLY A 69 10.27 29.96 7.43
C GLY A 69 10.10 30.67 6.09
N SER A 70 8.86 30.84 5.67
CA SER A 70 8.48 31.62 4.48
C SER A 70 7.17 32.35 4.75
N GLN A 71 7.00 33.51 4.12
CA GLN A 71 5.79 34.27 4.18
C GLN A 71 5.33 34.66 2.77
N ALA A 72 4.04 34.49 2.50
CA ALA A 72 3.43 34.83 1.23
C ALA A 72 2.07 35.49 1.52
N GLY A 73 1.98 36.80 1.38
CA GLY A 73 0.78 37.58 1.71
C GLY A 73 0.40 37.44 3.19
N ASP A 74 -0.84 37.00 3.44
CA ASP A 74 -1.39 36.74 4.78
C ASP A 74 -1.07 35.34 5.32
N ALA A 75 -0.41 34.51 4.51
CA ALA A 75 -0.02 33.16 4.89
C ALA A 75 1.46 33.09 5.30
N SER A 76 1.76 32.46 6.43
CA SER A 76 3.10 32.09 6.83
C SER A 76 3.25 30.57 6.88
N MET A 77 4.41 30.09 6.44
CA MET A 77 4.81 28.68 6.56
C MET A 77 6.08 28.62 7.43
N ARG A 78 6.12 27.69 8.34
CA ARG A 78 7.31 27.36 9.14
C ARG A 78 7.48 25.85 9.21
N THR A 79 8.70 25.39 9.04
CA THR A 79 9.08 23.99 9.23
C THR A 79 10.04 23.87 10.38
N GLU A 80 9.73 23.02 11.34
CA GLU A 80 10.61 22.67 12.46
C GLU A 80 10.69 21.14 12.53
N GLY A 81 11.87 20.60 12.27
CA GLY A 81 12.03 19.18 12.09
C GLY A 81 11.10 18.68 10.97
N ASN A 82 10.35 17.63 11.24
CA ASN A 82 9.39 17.05 10.30
C ASN A 82 7.97 17.65 10.37
N VAL A 83 7.78 18.77 11.07
CA VAL A 83 6.48 19.43 11.19
C VAL A 83 6.46 20.69 10.35
N VAL A 84 5.58 20.73 9.37
CA VAL A 84 5.28 21.91 8.56
C VAL A 84 4.03 22.59 9.12
N THR A 85 4.18 23.83 9.58
CA THR A 85 3.09 24.63 10.14
C THR A 85 2.71 25.72 9.15
N VAL A 86 1.42 25.83 8.83
CA VAL A 86 0.87 26.91 8.00
C VAL A 86 -0.13 27.70 8.81
N LYS A 87 0.06 29.04 8.87
CA LYS A 87 -0.85 29.98 9.52
C LYS A 87 -1.44 30.91 8.46
N ARG A 88 -2.74 31.03 8.45
CA ARG A 88 -3.46 31.99 7.58
C ARG A 88 -4.90 32.19 8.03
N SER A 89 -5.57 33.18 7.44
CA SER A 89 -7.00 33.35 7.55
C SER A 89 -7.72 32.44 6.52
N PHE A 90 -8.78 31.77 6.96
CA PHE A 90 -9.63 30.89 6.16
C PHE A 90 -11.00 31.53 6.00
N ARG A 91 -11.45 31.69 4.77
CA ARG A 91 -12.76 32.29 4.47
C ARG A 91 -13.91 31.32 4.76
N THR A 92 -13.69 30.05 4.52
CA THR A 92 -14.68 28.97 4.66
C THR A 92 -14.01 27.68 5.13
N GLN A 93 -14.80 26.73 5.60
CA GLN A 93 -14.32 25.37 5.89
C GLN A 93 -13.76 24.66 4.64
N THR A 94 -14.34 24.94 3.46
CA THR A 94 -13.87 24.40 2.19
C THR A 94 -12.45 24.92 1.87
N ASP A 95 -12.18 26.19 2.16
CA ASP A 95 -10.86 26.79 1.96
C ASP A 95 -9.80 26.13 2.86
N LEU A 96 -10.15 25.79 4.10
CA LEU A 96 -9.30 25.00 4.99
C LEU A 96 -9.05 23.59 4.44
N LEU A 97 -10.09 22.90 3.97
CA LEU A 97 -9.96 21.56 3.41
C LEU A 97 -9.12 21.55 2.13
N ASN A 98 -9.29 22.53 1.27
CA ASN A 98 -8.48 22.67 0.06
C ASN A 98 -7.00 22.87 0.38
N LEU A 99 -6.66 23.67 1.40
CA LEU A 99 -5.28 23.80 1.86
C LEU A 99 -4.73 22.45 2.34
N ILE A 100 -5.48 21.77 3.20
CA ILE A 100 -5.09 20.48 3.76
C ILE A 100 -4.82 19.48 2.63
N GLU A 101 -5.75 19.32 1.71
CA GLU A 101 -5.61 18.38 0.58
C GLU A 101 -4.46 18.75 -0.35
N SER A 102 -4.31 20.04 -0.66
CA SER A 102 -3.23 20.53 -1.52
C SER A 102 -1.84 20.22 -0.95
N ILE A 103 -1.65 20.42 0.36
CA ILE A 103 -0.37 20.12 1.00
C ILE A 103 -0.20 18.60 1.22
N HIS A 104 -1.26 17.91 1.65
CA HIS A 104 -1.21 16.47 1.91
C HIS A 104 -0.80 15.67 0.67
N PHE A 105 -1.34 16.02 -0.50
CA PHE A 105 -1.03 15.33 -1.75
C PHE A 105 0.10 15.99 -2.54
N GLY A 106 0.17 17.30 -2.55
CA GLY A 106 1.12 18.03 -3.40
C GLY A 106 2.53 18.09 -2.83
N LEU A 107 2.68 18.34 -1.53
CA LEU A 107 4.01 18.46 -0.92
C LEU A 107 4.84 17.17 -1.02
N PRO A 108 4.32 15.97 -0.72
CA PRO A 108 5.06 14.73 -0.87
C PRO A 108 5.60 14.50 -2.29
N VAL A 109 4.80 14.76 -3.31
CA VAL A 109 5.19 14.57 -4.71
C VAL A 109 6.38 15.47 -5.08
N VAL A 110 6.39 16.71 -4.60
CA VAL A 110 7.50 17.64 -4.84
C VAL A 110 8.73 17.25 -4.02
N LEU A 111 8.54 16.85 -2.76
CA LEU A 111 9.64 16.39 -1.91
C LEU A 111 10.32 15.14 -2.48
N ALA A 112 9.58 14.23 -3.09
CA ALA A 112 10.13 13.03 -3.71
C ALA A 112 11.17 13.32 -4.81
N LEU A 113 11.17 14.51 -5.40
CA LEU A 113 12.20 14.93 -6.36
C LEU A 113 13.58 15.16 -5.71
N LYS A 114 13.61 15.42 -4.40
CA LYS A 114 14.82 15.75 -3.64
C LYS A 114 15.15 14.73 -2.55
N TYR A 115 14.12 14.15 -1.93
CA TYR A 115 14.25 13.22 -0.82
C TYR A 115 14.03 11.80 -1.31
N ARG A 116 15.07 10.98 -1.25
CA ARG A 116 15.01 9.59 -1.73
C ARG A 116 14.01 8.72 -0.95
N ASP A 117 13.71 9.08 0.30
CA ASP A 117 12.77 8.34 1.15
C ASP A 117 11.30 8.64 0.82
N ALA A 118 11.07 9.50 -0.19
CA ALA A 118 9.74 9.90 -0.62
C ALA A 118 8.81 10.22 0.58
N PRO A 119 9.08 11.31 1.33
CA PRO A 119 8.30 11.62 2.52
C PRO A 119 6.82 11.80 2.20
N VAL A 120 5.98 11.39 3.13
CA VAL A 120 4.51 11.57 3.06
C VAL A 120 4.02 12.37 4.25
N VAL A 121 2.83 12.95 4.17
CA VAL A 121 2.15 13.57 5.31
C VAL A 121 1.45 12.47 6.12
N ALA A 122 2.02 12.13 7.26
CA ALA A 122 1.50 11.06 8.13
C ALA A 122 0.36 11.51 9.02
N ASN A 123 0.33 12.80 9.40
CA ASN A 123 -0.69 13.35 10.29
C ASN A 123 -0.94 14.83 9.97
N VAL A 124 -2.19 15.26 10.13
CA VAL A 124 -2.60 16.66 10.02
C VAL A 124 -3.41 17.04 11.25
N THR A 125 -2.94 18.05 11.98
CA THR A 125 -3.63 18.64 13.12
C THR A 125 -3.71 20.14 12.96
N GLY A 126 -4.49 20.81 13.75
CA GLY A 126 -4.51 22.26 13.74
C GLY A 126 -5.50 22.85 14.72
N THR A 127 -5.50 24.17 14.76
CA THR A 127 -6.39 24.97 15.60
C THR A 127 -6.99 26.11 14.76
N ILE A 128 -8.30 26.24 14.78
CA ILE A 128 -9.04 27.34 14.13
C ILE A 128 -9.82 28.07 15.23
N THR A 129 -9.46 29.32 15.48
CA THR A 129 -10.11 30.14 16.54
C THR A 129 -10.28 29.34 17.84
N ASP A 130 -9.20 28.83 18.41
CA ASP A 130 -9.17 28.06 19.66
C ASP A 130 -9.90 26.70 19.62
N VAL A 131 -10.32 26.23 18.44
CA VAL A 131 -10.91 24.91 18.27
C VAL A 131 -9.92 23.99 17.59
N ASP A 132 -9.49 22.97 18.31
CA ASP A 132 -8.59 21.97 17.78
C ASP A 132 -9.28 21.03 16.80
N PHE A 133 -8.55 20.57 15.81
CA PHE A 133 -8.99 19.53 14.91
C PHE A 133 -7.88 18.54 14.57
N VAL A 134 -8.30 17.33 14.23
CA VAL A 134 -7.49 16.33 13.56
C VAL A 134 -8.15 16.04 12.22
N TRP A 135 -7.37 16.12 11.15
CA TRP A 135 -7.82 15.70 9.85
C TRP A 135 -7.19 14.32 9.59
N ALA A 136 -8.05 13.35 9.38
CA ALA A 136 -7.65 12.02 8.98
C ALA A 136 -8.58 11.59 7.86
N TYR A 137 -8.10 10.81 6.92
CA TYR A 137 -8.96 9.97 6.12
C TYR A 137 -9.58 8.96 7.09
N THR A 138 -10.81 9.27 7.49
CA THR A 138 -11.50 8.51 8.52
C THR A 138 -11.80 7.11 8.04
N ASN A 139 -11.73 6.22 9.00
CA ASN A 139 -12.16 4.84 9.05
C ASN A 139 -11.19 3.85 8.44
N TYR A 140 -10.02 3.72 9.10
CA TYR A 140 -9.53 2.39 9.30
C TYR A 140 -10.60 1.66 10.13
N PRO A 141 -11.29 0.65 9.61
CA PRO A 141 -11.89 -0.30 10.49
C PRO A 141 -10.73 -0.84 11.31
N ALA A 142 -10.72 -0.59 12.61
CA ALA A 142 -9.81 -1.28 13.49
C ALA A 142 -10.21 -2.76 13.43
N ASN A 143 -9.60 -3.50 12.53
CA ASN A 143 -9.70 -4.94 12.51
C ASN A 143 -8.89 -5.46 13.72
N THR A 144 -9.48 -5.35 14.89
CA THR A 144 -9.00 -6.03 16.08
C THR A 144 -9.42 -7.48 15.94
N SER A 145 -8.55 -8.30 15.40
CA SER A 145 -8.71 -9.74 15.53
C SER A 145 -8.35 -10.13 16.97
N ILE A 146 -9.30 -10.67 17.70
CA ILE A 146 -9.01 -11.32 18.97
C ILE A 146 -8.45 -12.69 18.62
N THR A 147 -7.21 -12.96 18.99
CA THR A 147 -6.58 -14.26 18.80
C THR A 147 -6.07 -14.82 20.12
N THR A 148 -5.91 -16.12 20.22
CA THR A 148 -5.27 -16.80 21.36
C THR A 148 -3.98 -17.45 20.88
N LYS A 149 -3.11 -17.80 21.83
CA LYS A 149 -1.86 -18.51 21.53
C LYS A 149 -2.14 -19.83 20.80
N GLU A 150 -3.14 -20.58 21.26
CA GLU A 150 -3.50 -21.88 20.71
C GLU A 150 -3.96 -21.75 19.25
N LEU A 151 -4.77 -20.75 18.93
CA LEU A 151 -5.17 -20.46 17.56
C LEU A 151 -3.97 -20.11 16.67
N GLN A 152 -3.04 -19.30 17.17
CA GLN A 152 -1.84 -18.92 16.40
C GLN A 152 -0.92 -20.14 16.15
N GLU A 153 -0.78 -21.02 17.13
CA GLU A 153 0.00 -22.26 16.98
C GLU A 153 -0.68 -23.19 15.97
N GLN A 154 -2.01 -23.32 16.00
CA GLN A 154 -2.76 -24.10 15.02
C GLN A 154 -2.63 -23.51 13.60
N ASP A 155 -2.86 -22.21 13.44
CA ASP A 155 -2.76 -21.51 12.15
C ASP A 155 -1.37 -21.65 11.55
N PHE A 156 -0.31 -21.61 12.40
CA PHE A 156 1.06 -21.81 11.95
C PHE A 156 1.29 -23.24 11.47
N LEU A 157 0.86 -24.25 12.23
CA LEU A 157 0.98 -25.65 11.85
C LEU A 157 0.26 -25.95 10.55
N GLU A 158 -0.99 -25.52 10.40
CA GLU A 158 -1.74 -25.68 9.16
C GLU A 158 -1.05 -25.01 7.97
N SER A 159 -0.46 -23.84 8.18
CA SER A 159 0.30 -23.13 7.15
C SER A 159 1.56 -23.87 6.76
N TRP A 160 2.25 -24.46 7.73
CA TRP A 160 3.45 -25.26 7.51
C TRP A 160 3.15 -26.54 6.71
N GLU A 161 2.11 -27.27 7.09
CA GLU A 161 1.69 -28.49 6.38
C GLU A 161 1.30 -28.21 4.92
N ARG A 162 0.74 -27.04 4.64
CA ARG A 162 0.39 -26.62 3.27
C ARG A 162 1.59 -26.33 2.37
N LEU A 163 2.78 -26.12 2.91
CA LEU A 163 3.98 -25.87 2.09
C LEU A 163 4.28 -27.03 1.12
N GLU A 164 4.11 -28.28 1.55
CA GLU A 164 4.33 -29.45 0.70
C GLU A 164 3.40 -29.47 -0.53
N LEU A 165 2.19 -28.93 -0.40
CA LEU A 165 1.25 -28.79 -1.48
C LEU A 165 1.56 -27.60 -2.40
N ILE A 166 2.03 -26.49 -1.85
CA ILE A 166 2.18 -25.22 -2.57
C ILE A 166 3.49 -25.17 -3.37
N LEU A 167 4.59 -25.69 -2.83
CA LEU A 167 5.92 -25.55 -3.42
C LEU A 167 6.20 -26.40 -4.68
N PRO A 168 5.54 -27.57 -4.94
CA PRO A 168 5.81 -28.33 -6.13
C PRO A 168 5.60 -27.54 -7.43
N ALA A 169 6.45 -27.76 -8.41
CA ALA A 169 6.46 -27.03 -9.69
C ALA A 169 5.12 -27.09 -10.45
N GLN A 170 4.35 -28.15 -10.27
CA GLN A 170 3.00 -28.28 -10.85
C GLN A 170 2.00 -27.25 -10.30
N ASN A 171 2.25 -26.74 -9.09
CA ASN A 171 1.39 -25.79 -8.41
C ASN A 171 1.92 -24.33 -8.48
N VAL A 172 2.81 -24.03 -9.45
CA VAL A 172 3.40 -22.69 -9.63
C VAL A 172 2.37 -21.57 -9.73
N ARG A 173 1.19 -21.86 -10.32
CA ARG A 173 0.09 -20.88 -10.38
C ARG A 173 -0.51 -20.59 -9.02
N LEU A 174 -0.68 -21.61 -8.19
CA LEU A 174 -1.14 -21.44 -6.81
C LEU A 174 -0.13 -20.60 -6.03
N PHE A 175 1.16 -20.93 -6.12
CA PHE A 175 2.22 -20.15 -5.47
C PHE A 175 2.20 -18.69 -5.94
N ALA A 176 2.09 -18.43 -7.25
CA ALA A 176 2.01 -17.08 -7.78
C ALA A 176 0.76 -16.32 -7.29
N ALA A 177 -0.40 -16.98 -7.22
CA ALA A 177 -1.63 -16.38 -6.68
C ALA A 177 -1.47 -15.99 -5.20
N LEU A 178 -0.89 -16.88 -4.38
CA LEU A 178 -0.58 -16.60 -2.98
C LEU A 178 0.43 -15.44 -2.84
N HIS A 179 1.45 -15.40 -3.71
CA HIS A 179 2.40 -14.29 -3.71
C HIS A 179 1.74 -12.95 -4.02
N TYR A 180 0.90 -12.87 -5.06
CA TYR A 180 0.17 -11.63 -5.36
C TYR A 180 -0.78 -11.23 -4.24
N PHE A 181 -1.47 -12.18 -3.62
CA PHE A 181 -2.30 -11.90 -2.45
C PHE A 181 -1.47 -11.38 -1.28
N HIS A 182 -0.32 -12.01 -0.98
CA HIS A 182 0.59 -11.52 0.05
C HIS A 182 1.06 -10.09 -0.22
N VAL A 183 1.44 -9.76 -1.47
CA VAL A 183 1.83 -8.39 -1.86
C VAL A 183 0.67 -7.43 -1.65
N SER A 184 -0.56 -7.82 -2.02
CA SER A 184 -1.77 -7.02 -1.79
C SER A 184 -1.97 -6.70 -0.30
N CYS A 185 -1.90 -7.71 0.58
CA CYS A 185 -2.01 -7.51 2.03
C CYS A 185 -0.90 -6.60 2.58
N ARG A 186 0.33 -6.77 2.09
CA ARG A 186 1.45 -5.91 2.49
C ARG A 186 1.25 -4.46 2.09
N LEU A 187 0.80 -4.20 0.86
CA LEU A 187 0.53 -2.85 0.38
C LEU A 187 -0.62 -2.17 1.14
N ALA A 188 -1.62 -2.94 1.56
CA ALA A 188 -2.73 -2.43 2.37
C ALA A 188 -2.29 -1.95 3.76
N ILE A 189 -1.19 -2.51 4.31
CA ILE A 189 -0.71 -2.21 5.67
C ILE A 189 0.38 -1.12 5.68
N VAL A 190 1.25 -1.08 4.65
CA VAL A 190 2.44 -0.21 4.68
C VAL A 190 2.16 1.22 4.26
N GLY A 191 1.02 1.52 3.67
CA GLY A 191 0.63 2.88 3.29
C GLY A 191 0.42 3.77 4.52
N PHE A 192 0.87 5.02 4.44
CA PHE A 192 0.59 6.04 5.47
C PHE A 192 -0.82 6.61 5.35
N THR A 193 -1.42 6.47 4.17
CA THR A 193 -2.80 6.84 3.93
C THR A 193 -3.58 5.64 3.40
N PRO A 194 -4.87 5.53 3.74
CA PRO A 194 -5.70 4.39 3.32
C PRO A 194 -5.80 4.19 1.80
N TRP A 195 -5.40 5.19 1.02
CA TRP A 195 -5.56 5.21 -0.44
C TRP A 195 -4.25 5.10 -1.21
N GLU A 196 -3.12 5.17 -0.50
CA GLU A 196 -1.80 5.32 -1.12
C GLU A 196 -1.50 4.23 -2.14
N PHE A 197 -1.79 2.98 -1.80
CA PHE A 197 -1.51 1.81 -2.65
C PHE A 197 -2.79 1.08 -3.10
N MET A 198 -3.93 1.75 -3.08
CA MET A 198 -5.21 1.12 -3.42
C MET A 198 -5.22 0.53 -4.84
N SER A 199 -4.63 1.22 -5.79
CA SER A 199 -4.51 0.76 -7.17
C SER A 199 -3.69 -0.51 -7.27
N GLU A 200 -2.55 -0.53 -6.59
CA GLU A 200 -1.63 -1.67 -6.57
C GLU A 200 -2.22 -2.86 -5.82
N VAL A 201 -2.99 -2.61 -4.74
CA VAL A 201 -3.76 -3.65 -4.04
C VAL A 201 -4.75 -4.29 -5.01
N LEU A 202 -5.55 -3.49 -5.72
CA LEU A 202 -6.52 -3.99 -6.70
C LEU A 202 -5.86 -4.73 -7.86
N LEU A 203 -4.72 -4.22 -8.37
CA LEU A 203 -3.96 -4.91 -9.39
C LEU A 203 -3.52 -6.30 -8.93
N ASN A 204 -3.00 -6.40 -7.72
CA ASN A 204 -2.54 -7.67 -7.20
C ASN A 204 -3.70 -8.64 -6.92
N LEU A 205 -4.85 -8.16 -6.44
CA LEU A 205 -6.07 -8.97 -6.34
C LEU A 205 -6.56 -9.43 -7.71
N ALA A 206 -6.53 -8.59 -8.73
CA ALA A 206 -6.86 -8.98 -10.10
C ALA A 206 -5.91 -10.07 -10.63
N LYS A 207 -4.60 -9.94 -10.40
CA LYS A 207 -3.60 -10.95 -10.77
C LYS A 207 -3.85 -12.30 -10.09
N VAL A 208 -4.34 -12.33 -8.85
CA VAL A 208 -4.74 -13.59 -8.19
C VAL A 208 -5.76 -14.33 -9.07
N LEU A 209 -6.80 -13.65 -9.55
CA LEU A 209 -7.83 -14.27 -10.38
C LEU A 209 -7.30 -14.71 -11.75
N GLU A 210 -6.47 -13.87 -12.39
CA GLU A 210 -5.91 -14.20 -13.70
C GLU A 210 -4.95 -15.38 -13.68
N VAL A 211 -4.22 -15.54 -12.60
CA VAL A 211 -3.30 -16.67 -12.42
C VAL A 211 -4.07 -17.94 -12.12
N LEU A 212 -5.12 -17.88 -11.29
CA LEU A 212 -5.94 -19.04 -10.96
C LEU A 212 -6.83 -19.47 -12.13
N PHE A 213 -7.40 -18.51 -12.86
CA PHE A 213 -8.37 -18.72 -13.92
C PHE A 213 -7.89 -18.08 -15.24
N PRO A 214 -6.80 -18.61 -15.82
CA PRO A 214 -6.26 -18.05 -17.04
C PRO A 214 -7.25 -18.17 -18.20
N GLY A 215 -7.33 -17.12 -19.00
CA GLY A 215 -8.16 -17.06 -20.20
C GLY A 215 -7.44 -16.38 -21.36
N PRO A 216 -8.05 -16.36 -22.53
CA PRO A 216 -7.56 -15.59 -23.65
C PRO A 216 -7.42 -14.10 -23.31
N GLU A 217 -6.58 -13.41 -24.06
CA GLU A 217 -6.41 -11.97 -23.91
C GLU A 217 -7.76 -11.24 -24.02
N GLY A 218 -8.01 -10.31 -23.10
CA GLY A 218 -9.27 -9.57 -23.03
C GLY A 218 -10.47 -10.32 -22.40
N GLN A 219 -10.31 -11.59 -22.01
CA GLN A 219 -11.41 -12.42 -21.45
C GLN A 219 -11.20 -12.80 -19.98
N SER A 220 -10.36 -12.08 -19.25
CA SER A 220 -10.03 -12.39 -17.84
C SER A 220 -11.28 -12.44 -16.94
N ILE A 221 -12.24 -11.53 -17.16
CA ILE A 221 -13.48 -11.47 -16.37
C ILE A 221 -14.33 -12.73 -16.59
N ASP A 222 -14.54 -13.14 -17.83
CA ASP A 222 -15.37 -14.31 -18.14
C ASP A 222 -14.70 -15.60 -17.67
N SER A 223 -13.38 -15.69 -17.82
CA SER A 223 -12.61 -16.84 -17.31
C SER A 223 -12.69 -16.96 -15.79
N ALA A 224 -12.60 -15.83 -15.07
CA ALA A 224 -12.78 -15.81 -13.62
C ALA A 224 -14.20 -16.22 -13.21
N ARG A 225 -15.25 -15.74 -13.90
CA ARG A 225 -16.65 -16.15 -13.66
C ARG A 225 -16.82 -17.65 -13.79
N VAL A 226 -16.29 -18.22 -14.87
CA VAL A 226 -16.37 -19.67 -15.12
C VAL A 226 -15.64 -20.46 -14.03
N GLY A 227 -14.41 -20.08 -13.72
CA GLY A 227 -13.61 -20.78 -12.70
C GLY A 227 -14.20 -20.68 -11.29
N LEU A 228 -14.70 -19.51 -10.89
CA LEU A 228 -15.35 -19.31 -9.60
C LEU A 228 -16.66 -20.09 -9.49
N LYS A 229 -17.44 -20.17 -10.57
CA LYS A 229 -18.64 -20.99 -10.63
C LYS A 229 -18.34 -22.50 -10.48
N GLN A 230 -17.24 -22.97 -11.08
CA GLN A 230 -16.78 -24.36 -10.92
C GLN A 230 -16.37 -24.68 -9.48
N LEU A 231 -15.89 -23.68 -8.73
CA LEU A 231 -15.62 -23.79 -7.29
C LEU A 231 -16.87 -23.70 -6.42
N GLY A 232 -18.07 -23.53 -7.02
CA GLY A 232 -19.34 -23.50 -6.30
C GLY A 232 -19.77 -22.12 -5.80
N TYR A 233 -19.10 -21.04 -6.23
CA TYR A 233 -19.54 -19.69 -5.86
C TYR A 233 -20.80 -19.27 -6.59
N ASP A 234 -21.71 -18.62 -5.84
CA ASP A 234 -22.89 -17.97 -6.41
C ASP A 234 -22.52 -16.78 -7.29
N SER A 235 -23.28 -16.57 -8.36
CA SER A 235 -23.01 -15.51 -9.33
C SER A 235 -23.09 -14.12 -8.73
N ALA A 236 -24.05 -13.83 -7.83
CA ALA A 236 -24.16 -12.53 -7.19
C ALA A 236 -22.97 -12.25 -6.26
N TYR A 237 -22.49 -13.29 -5.58
CA TYR A 237 -21.30 -13.20 -4.75
C TYR A 237 -20.04 -12.93 -5.59
N VAL A 238 -19.90 -13.61 -6.75
CA VAL A 238 -18.79 -13.40 -7.69
C VAL A 238 -18.76 -11.96 -8.21
N GLU A 239 -19.91 -11.45 -8.68
CA GLU A 239 -20.01 -10.06 -9.17
C GLU A 239 -19.74 -9.01 -8.09
N LYS A 240 -20.06 -9.29 -6.84
CA LYS A 240 -19.84 -8.37 -5.73
C LYS A 240 -18.39 -8.33 -5.29
N TRP A 241 -17.72 -9.49 -5.16
CA TRP A 241 -16.45 -9.58 -4.44
C TRP A 241 -15.23 -9.83 -5.31
N TYR A 242 -15.38 -10.46 -6.46
CA TYR A 242 -14.22 -10.83 -7.28
C TYR A 242 -14.10 -10.00 -8.56
N ILE A 243 -15.20 -9.82 -9.27
CA ILE A 243 -15.17 -9.11 -10.57
C ILE A 243 -14.73 -7.65 -10.46
N PRO A 244 -15.08 -6.89 -9.38
CA PRO A 244 -14.62 -5.50 -9.29
C PRO A 244 -13.11 -5.34 -9.31
N ALA A 245 -12.33 -6.27 -8.76
CA ALA A 245 -10.87 -6.21 -8.84
C ALA A 245 -10.36 -6.20 -10.29
N LEU A 246 -10.91 -7.07 -11.14
CA LEU A 246 -10.59 -7.14 -12.57
C LEU A 246 -11.08 -5.91 -13.35
N ALA A 247 -12.29 -5.44 -13.06
CA ALA A 247 -12.88 -4.29 -13.73
C ALA A 247 -12.14 -2.99 -13.40
N LEU A 248 -11.80 -2.78 -12.11
CA LEU A 248 -11.19 -1.54 -11.63
C LEU A 248 -9.70 -1.42 -12.00
N ARG A 249 -8.97 -2.54 -12.13
CA ARG A 249 -7.53 -2.48 -12.46
C ARG A 249 -7.24 -1.67 -13.73
N ASN A 250 -8.14 -1.73 -14.72
CA ASN A 250 -7.98 -1.01 -15.99
C ASN A 250 -8.46 0.45 -15.91
N GLN A 251 -9.17 0.81 -14.83
CA GLN A 251 -9.78 2.13 -14.66
C GLN A 251 -9.01 3.02 -13.67
N LEU A 252 -8.21 2.40 -12.78
CA LEU A 252 -7.47 3.09 -11.73
C LEU A 252 -5.97 3.25 -12.02
N ASP A 253 -5.59 3.38 -13.28
CA ASP A 253 -4.23 3.68 -13.75
C ASP A 253 -3.15 2.62 -13.50
N VAL A 254 -3.51 1.44 -13.10
CA VAL A 254 -2.53 0.43 -12.72
C VAL A 254 -1.89 -0.29 -13.92
N GLY A 255 -2.43 -0.15 -15.09
CA GLY A 255 -1.88 -0.77 -16.29
C GLY A 255 -1.74 0.17 -17.48
N HIS A 256 -2.43 1.30 -17.45
CA HIS A 256 -2.43 2.31 -18.52
C HIS A 256 -2.51 3.69 -17.87
N VAL A 257 -1.80 4.65 -18.44
CA VAL A 257 -1.89 6.04 -17.97
C VAL A 257 -3.31 6.55 -18.19
N SER A 258 -4.05 6.79 -17.11
CA SER A 258 -5.31 7.52 -17.14
C SER A 258 -5.12 8.87 -16.45
N LEU A 259 -5.65 9.90 -17.04
CA LEU A 259 -5.65 11.24 -16.46
C LEU A 259 -6.95 11.51 -15.68
N VAL A 260 -7.74 10.47 -15.40
CA VAL A 260 -8.98 10.59 -14.66
C VAL A 260 -8.67 10.68 -13.17
N THR A 261 -8.84 11.85 -12.62
CA THR A 261 -8.78 12.08 -11.18
C THR A 261 -10.12 11.70 -10.56
N LEU A 262 -10.16 10.65 -9.75
CA LEU A 262 -11.35 10.29 -9.02
C LEU A 262 -11.59 11.29 -7.87
N SER A 263 -12.84 11.73 -7.73
CA SER A 263 -13.26 12.53 -6.57
C SER A 263 -13.28 11.66 -5.30
N GLN A 264 -13.20 12.27 -4.13
CA GLN A 264 -13.32 11.55 -2.84
C GLN A 264 -14.59 10.69 -2.74
N LYS A 265 -15.71 11.17 -3.32
CA LYS A 265 -16.97 10.42 -3.35
C LYS A 265 -16.86 9.13 -4.18
N GLN A 266 -16.01 9.11 -5.20
CA GLN A 266 -15.76 7.94 -6.04
C GLN A 266 -14.71 7.01 -5.42
N LEU A 267 -13.70 7.56 -4.76
CA LEU A 267 -12.66 6.79 -4.09
C LEU A 267 -13.17 6.02 -2.88
N ARG A 268 -14.11 6.57 -2.12
CA ARG A 268 -14.63 5.93 -0.91
C ARG A 268 -15.22 4.54 -1.15
N PRO A 269 -16.16 4.32 -2.10
CA PRO A 269 -16.67 2.97 -2.38
C PRO A 269 -15.59 1.99 -2.82
N VAL A 270 -14.59 2.46 -3.55
CA VAL A 270 -13.46 1.62 -3.99
C VAL A 270 -12.60 1.20 -2.79
N HIS A 271 -12.32 2.14 -1.89
CA HIS A 271 -11.62 1.84 -0.64
C HIS A 271 -12.40 0.84 0.23
N ASP A 272 -13.69 1.09 0.44
CA ASP A 272 -14.54 0.21 1.26
C ASP A 272 -14.57 -1.21 0.65
N TYR A 273 -14.64 -1.31 -0.68
CA TYR A 273 -14.51 -2.58 -1.39
C TYR A 273 -13.14 -3.23 -1.16
N THR A 274 -12.04 -2.49 -1.36
CA THR A 274 -10.68 -3.02 -1.27
C THR A 274 -10.40 -3.59 0.13
N THR A 275 -10.86 -2.88 1.17
CA THR A 275 -10.70 -3.30 2.56
C THR A 275 -11.47 -4.60 2.86
N GLN A 276 -12.68 -4.76 2.31
CA GLN A 276 -13.48 -5.94 2.54
C GLN A 276 -13.08 -7.11 1.62
N ALA A 277 -12.60 -6.84 0.42
CA ALA A 277 -12.21 -7.85 -0.56
C ALA A 277 -11.10 -8.78 -0.06
N GLU A 278 -10.20 -8.30 0.80
CA GLU A 278 -9.11 -9.11 1.35
C GLU A 278 -9.61 -10.41 1.97
N GLU A 279 -10.62 -10.34 2.83
CA GLU A 279 -11.19 -11.53 3.47
C GLU A 279 -11.77 -12.52 2.45
N HIS A 280 -12.47 -12.02 1.44
CA HIS A 280 -13.07 -12.87 0.41
C HIS A 280 -12.00 -13.56 -0.46
N PHE A 281 -10.93 -12.85 -0.81
CA PHE A 281 -9.81 -13.43 -1.54
C PHE A 281 -9.02 -14.44 -0.70
N ARG A 282 -8.86 -14.21 0.58
CA ARG A 282 -8.29 -15.17 1.53
C ARG A 282 -9.09 -16.46 1.55
N ASN A 283 -10.41 -16.36 1.68
CA ASN A 283 -11.31 -17.50 1.66
C ASN A 283 -11.28 -18.24 0.34
N LEU A 284 -11.19 -17.54 -0.80
CA LEU A 284 -11.00 -18.15 -2.12
C LEU A 284 -9.73 -19.00 -2.17
N LEU A 285 -8.59 -18.44 -1.74
CA LEU A 285 -7.31 -19.15 -1.77
C LEU A 285 -7.32 -20.39 -0.87
N VAL A 286 -7.91 -20.32 0.30
CA VAL A 286 -8.11 -21.49 1.17
C VAL A 286 -8.97 -22.55 0.49
N GLN A 287 -10.06 -22.16 -0.18
CA GLN A 287 -10.91 -23.08 -0.91
C GLN A 287 -10.19 -23.73 -2.10
N VAL A 288 -9.40 -22.97 -2.85
CA VAL A 288 -8.55 -23.49 -3.94
C VAL A 288 -7.54 -24.50 -3.41
N ILE A 289 -6.83 -24.19 -2.33
CA ILE A 289 -5.87 -25.10 -1.67
C ILE A 289 -6.57 -26.40 -1.29
N ASN A 290 -7.72 -26.32 -0.61
CA ASN A 290 -8.47 -27.49 -0.18
C ASN A 290 -8.98 -28.33 -1.37
N ALA A 291 -9.42 -27.68 -2.45
CA ALA A 291 -9.87 -28.37 -3.66
C ALA A 291 -8.72 -29.10 -4.38
N ILE A 292 -7.52 -28.51 -4.41
CA ILE A 292 -6.32 -29.15 -4.97
C ILE A 292 -5.90 -30.32 -4.08
N ALA A 293 -5.84 -30.15 -2.76
CA ALA A 293 -5.50 -31.21 -1.81
C ALA A 293 -6.45 -32.41 -1.92
N ALA A 294 -7.75 -32.15 -2.15
CA ALA A 294 -8.75 -33.19 -2.34
C ALA A 294 -8.78 -33.79 -3.76
N GLY A 295 -7.88 -33.37 -4.66
CA GLY A 295 -7.86 -33.81 -6.06
C GLY A 295 -9.07 -33.36 -6.89
N LYS A 296 -9.86 -32.39 -6.40
CA LYS A 296 -11.07 -31.88 -7.06
C LYS A 296 -10.78 -30.74 -8.05
N LEU A 297 -9.61 -30.12 -7.93
CA LEU A 297 -9.16 -29.02 -8.77
C LEU A 297 -7.72 -29.28 -9.23
N THR A 298 -7.49 -29.11 -10.52
CA THR A 298 -6.15 -29.08 -11.10
C THR A 298 -6.01 -27.75 -11.84
N LEU A 299 -5.03 -26.95 -11.46
CA LEU A 299 -4.75 -25.70 -12.17
C LEU A 299 -4.05 -26.01 -13.50
N PRO A 300 -4.36 -25.26 -14.58
CA PRO A 300 -3.67 -25.43 -15.85
C PRO A 300 -2.16 -25.26 -15.68
N PRO A 301 -1.33 -26.03 -16.40
CA PRO A 301 0.11 -25.89 -16.33
C PRO A 301 0.52 -24.48 -16.78
N TYR A 302 1.55 -23.93 -16.12
CA TYR A 302 2.15 -22.68 -16.56
C TYR A 302 3.04 -22.95 -17.77
N GLN A 303 2.71 -22.32 -18.89
CA GLN A 303 3.57 -22.35 -20.08
C GLN A 303 4.36 -21.05 -20.11
N HIS A 304 5.67 -21.17 -19.88
CA HIS A 304 6.58 -20.05 -20.05
C HIS A 304 6.64 -19.69 -21.56
N GLN A 305 6.11 -18.54 -21.92
CA GLN A 305 6.32 -17.98 -23.25
C GLN A 305 7.54 -17.06 -23.18
N PRO A 306 8.61 -17.35 -23.92
CA PRO A 306 9.75 -16.45 -23.99
C PRO A 306 9.27 -15.11 -24.59
N GLY A 307 9.13 -14.13 -23.75
CA GLY A 307 8.61 -12.82 -24.10
C GLY A 307 9.70 -11.79 -24.38
N SER A 308 9.27 -10.58 -24.73
CA SER A 308 10.16 -9.40 -24.92
C SER A 308 11.00 -9.10 -23.67
N ALA A 309 10.55 -9.54 -22.47
CA ALA A 309 11.26 -9.41 -21.22
C ALA A 309 12.65 -10.08 -21.25
N GLU A 310 12.81 -11.26 -21.85
CA GLU A 310 14.12 -11.93 -21.94
C GLU A 310 15.16 -11.11 -22.70
N LYS A 311 14.76 -10.48 -23.80
CA LYS A 311 15.62 -9.56 -24.55
C LYS A 311 16.08 -8.38 -23.70
N THR A 312 15.16 -7.81 -22.94
CA THR A 312 15.42 -6.68 -22.04
C THR A 312 16.32 -7.11 -20.88
N ILE A 313 16.02 -8.24 -20.23
CA ILE A 313 16.84 -8.79 -19.14
C ILE A 313 18.27 -9.07 -19.62
N ARG A 314 18.44 -9.67 -20.81
CA ARG A 314 19.76 -9.89 -21.40
C ARG A 314 20.55 -8.60 -21.62
N ARG A 315 19.88 -7.53 -22.08
CA ARG A 315 20.52 -6.21 -22.21
C ARG A 315 20.88 -5.63 -20.85
N LEU A 316 19.99 -5.72 -19.86
CA LEU A 316 20.27 -5.26 -18.50
C LEU A 316 21.45 -6.01 -17.89
N SER A 317 21.56 -7.33 -18.07
CA SER A 317 22.71 -8.11 -17.58
C SER A 317 24.05 -7.71 -18.20
N GLN A 318 24.03 -7.10 -19.41
CA GLN A 318 25.25 -6.54 -20.02
C GLN A 318 25.67 -5.19 -19.38
N HIS A 319 24.69 -4.40 -18.92
CA HIS A 319 24.94 -3.10 -18.28
C HIS A 319 25.18 -3.21 -16.77
N PHE A 320 24.60 -4.22 -16.16
CA PHE A 320 24.70 -4.50 -14.73
C PHE A 320 25.17 -5.96 -14.51
N PRO A 321 26.45 -6.25 -14.79
CA PRO A 321 26.96 -7.58 -14.58
C PRO A 321 26.88 -7.92 -13.10
N SER A 322 26.43 -9.15 -12.78
CA SER A 322 26.47 -9.65 -11.42
C SER A 322 27.91 -9.61 -10.90
N PRO A 323 28.15 -9.12 -9.70
CA PRO A 323 29.47 -9.27 -9.10
C PRO A 323 29.77 -10.77 -9.00
N GLY A 324 30.91 -11.19 -9.62
CA GLY A 324 31.38 -12.56 -9.62
C GLY A 324 31.77 -13.04 -8.24
#